data_a63d03ebdc560ac66c79218761a2ea2b
#
_entry.id   a63d03ebdc560ac66c79218761a2ea2b
#
_cell.length_a   1.000
_cell.length_b   1.000
_cell.length_c   1.000
_cell.angle_alpha   90.00
_cell.angle_beta   90.00
_cell.angle_gamma   90.00
#
_symmetry.space_group_name_H-M   'P 1'
#
loop_
_entity.id
_entity.type
_entity.pdbx_description
1 polymer ?
#
loop_
_entity_poly.entity_id
_entity_poly.type
_entity_poly.pdbx_seq_one_letter_code
_entity_poly.pdbx_strand_id
1 'polypeptide(L)'
;MTSSPALHGRAALVTGASRGIGLAAAQALGEAGAMVCITARDPAGVEVAVERLAATGVTAVGCAGSVADPVHLAACTDLAVREFGRLDILVNNAGTNTPFGPLMEAEPEVWRDAFAVNVEAPLRLIQLAWRAWMREHGGAVVNICTEGTHGVGPQVGAYGTSKAALLHLTRQLAGELAPGVRVNAVSPGLVRTEMARFVWERDEERIARSLPLARIGEPEDVARAVLWLVSDEADWVTGTDLLVDGGTRVRAAGRAGSGVPTDAVRDVLARTNPRSSTWPPTPAGPDAEW
;
A
#
# COMPACT_ATOMS: atom_id res chain seq x y z
N MET A 1 13.86 33.63 2.83
CA MET A 1 14.28 32.68 1.78
C MET A 1 13.28 31.56 1.81
N THR A 2 12.39 31.47 0.84
CA THR A 2 11.47 30.33 0.70
C THR A 2 12.34 29.14 0.27
N SER A 3 12.49 28.14 1.13
CA SER A 3 13.16 26.89 0.75
C SER A 3 12.41 26.28 -0.46
N SER A 4 13.16 25.82 -1.45
CA SER A 4 12.59 25.07 -2.57
C SER A 4 11.80 23.89 -2.03
N PRO A 5 10.65 23.50 -2.65
CA PRO A 5 9.93 22.32 -2.22
C PRO A 5 10.84 21.10 -2.19
N ALA A 6 10.65 20.21 -1.20
CA ALA A 6 11.57 19.12 -0.88
C ALA A 6 11.86 18.16 -2.05
N LEU A 7 10.92 18.04 -3.03
CA LEU A 7 11.03 17.15 -4.19
C LEU A 7 11.06 17.90 -5.52
N HIS A 8 11.41 19.19 -5.50
CA HIS A 8 11.44 20.00 -6.73
C HIS A 8 12.30 19.36 -7.81
N GLY A 9 11.70 19.22 -9.00
CA GLY A 9 12.36 18.63 -10.17
C GLY A 9 12.54 17.11 -10.14
N ARG A 10 12.02 16.39 -9.13
CA ARG A 10 11.97 14.92 -9.11
C ARG A 10 10.72 14.40 -9.82
N ALA A 11 10.76 13.15 -10.29
CA ALA A 11 9.63 12.45 -10.87
C ALA A 11 9.29 11.20 -10.08
N ALA A 12 8.00 10.97 -9.88
CA ALA A 12 7.46 9.84 -9.14
C ALA A 12 6.50 8.99 -10.00
N LEU A 13 6.55 7.67 -9.84
CA LEU A 13 5.51 6.74 -10.32
C LEU A 13 4.79 6.14 -9.11
N VAL A 14 3.45 6.29 -9.07
CA VAL A 14 2.61 5.78 -7.98
C VAL A 14 1.58 4.81 -8.53
N THR A 15 1.57 3.57 -8.03
CA THR A 15 0.63 2.54 -8.48
C THR A 15 -0.63 2.50 -7.60
N GLY A 16 -1.79 2.11 -8.19
CA GLY A 16 -3.06 2.09 -7.47
C GLY A 16 -3.51 3.48 -7.01
N ALA A 17 -3.21 4.53 -7.80
CA ALA A 17 -3.29 5.92 -7.38
C ALA A 17 -4.54 6.66 -7.86
N SER A 18 -5.58 5.97 -8.34
CA SER A 18 -6.86 6.61 -8.66
C SER A 18 -7.68 7.01 -7.43
N ARG A 19 -7.33 6.49 -6.23
CA ARG A 19 -8.03 6.77 -4.96
C ARG A 19 -7.19 6.34 -3.74
N GLY A 20 -7.71 6.65 -2.54
CA GLY A 20 -7.16 6.18 -1.27
C GLY A 20 -5.71 6.59 -1.03
N ILE A 21 -4.92 5.70 -0.45
CA ILE A 21 -3.52 5.94 -0.08
C ILE A 21 -2.67 6.35 -1.29
N GLY A 22 -2.86 5.68 -2.45
CA GLY A 22 -2.08 5.99 -3.64
C GLY A 22 -2.33 7.40 -4.18
N LEU A 23 -3.59 7.85 -4.21
CA LEU A 23 -3.92 9.22 -4.62
C LEU A 23 -3.41 10.26 -3.62
N ALA A 24 -3.56 9.99 -2.32
CA ALA A 24 -3.02 10.89 -1.29
C ALA A 24 -1.49 10.98 -1.33
N ALA A 25 -0.79 9.86 -1.60
CA ALA A 25 0.65 9.86 -1.82
C ALA A 25 1.05 10.66 -3.07
N ALA A 26 0.35 10.45 -4.20
CA ALA A 26 0.56 11.21 -5.43
C ALA A 26 0.38 12.73 -5.21
N GLN A 27 -0.67 13.11 -4.46
CA GLN A 27 -0.94 14.49 -4.08
C GLN A 27 0.20 15.07 -3.23
N ALA A 28 0.59 14.38 -2.15
CA ALA A 28 1.63 14.86 -1.25
C ALA A 28 3.00 15.00 -1.94
N LEU A 29 3.36 14.07 -2.82
CA LEU A 29 4.58 14.14 -3.63
C LEU A 29 4.53 15.32 -4.60
N GLY A 30 3.40 15.53 -5.26
CA GLY A 30 3.21 16.66 -6.18
C GLY A 30 3.25 18.02 -5.48
N GLU A 31 2.59 18.18 -4.35
CA GLU A 31 2.63 19.38 -3.51
C GLU A 31 4.04 19.69 -3.00
N ALA A 32 4.86 18.63 -2.79
CA ALA A 32 6.28 18.77 -2.48
C ALA A 32 7.17 19.08 -3.70
N GLY A 33 6.59 19.27 -4.89
CA GLY A 33 7.27 19.71 -6.11
C GLY A 33 7.67 18.60 -7.09
N ALA A 34 7.25 17.35 -6.87
CA ALA A 34 7.50 16.27 -7.82
C ALA A 34 6.51 16.30 -9.00
N MET A 35 6.97 15.87 -10.18
CA MET A 35 6.08 15.46 -11.28
C MET A 35 5.61 14.04 -11.02
N VAL A 36 4.33 13.73 -11.26
CA VAL A 36 3.74 12.46 -10.82
C VAL A 36 3.10 11.70 -11.98
N CYS A 37 3.57 10.48 -12.22
CA CYS A 37 2.89 9.51 -13.06
C CYS A 37 2.06 8.59 -12.17
N ILE A 38 0.75 8.47 -12.45
CA ILE A 38 -0.13 7.56 -11.70
C ILE A 38 -0.60 6.41 -12.57
N THR A 39 -0.83 5.25 -11.95
CA THR A 39 -1.50 4.13 -12.64
C THR A 39 -2.55 3.47 -11.77
N ALA A 40 -3.64 3.05 -12.41
CA ALA A 40 -4.69 2.21 -11.83
C ALA A 40 -5.43 1.47 -12.96
N ARG A 41 -6.28 0.50 -12.61
CA ARG A 41 -6.96 -0.36 -13.59
C ARG A 41 -8.05 0.35 -14.39
N ASP A 42 -8.81 1.22 -13.73
CA ASP A 42 -9.96 1.91 -14.31
C ASP A 42 -9.51 3.18 -15.04
N PRO A 43 -9.70 3.28 -16.38
CA PRO A 43 -9.31 4.47 -17.15
C PRO A 43 -10.01 5.75 -16.67
N ALA A 44 -11.31 5.70 -16.40
CA ALA A 44 -12.06 6.85 -15.94
C ALA A 44 -11.58 7.34 -14.56
N GLY A 45 -11.26 6.39 -13.66
CA GLY A 45 -10.69 6.71 -12.36
C GLY A 45 -9.29 7.32 -12.44
N VAL A 46 -8.48 6.93 -13.43
CA VAL A 46 -7.15 7.54 -13.68
C VAL A 46 -7.33 8.96 -14.20
N GLU A 47 -8.21 9.19 -15.17
CA GLU A 47 -8.48 10.51 -15.73
C GLU A 47 -8.94 11.50 -14.65
N VAL A 48 -9.95 11.15 -13.87
CA VAL A 48 -10.43 11.96 -12.73
C VAL A 48 -9.33 12.25 -11.72
N ALA A 49 -8.46 11.26 -11.43
CA ALA A 49 -7.37 11.47 -10.49
C ALA A 49 -6.31 12.44 -11.04
N VAL A 50 -5.95 12.35 -12.33
CA VAL A 50 -5.05 13.31 -12.99
C VAL A 50 -5.63 14.72 -12.97
N GLU A 51 -6.89 14.89 -13.32
CA GLU A 51 -7.58 16.20 -13.26
C GLU A 51 -7.56 16.77 -11.85
N ARG A 52 -7.84 15.95 -10.84
CA ARG A 52 -7.80 16.35 -9.43
C ARG A 52 -6.41 16.82 -9.01
N LEU A 53 -5.35 16.11 -9.39
CA LEU A 53 -3.98 16.50 -9.13
C LEU A 53 -3.63 17.81 -9.84
N ALA A 54 -4.00 17.94 -11.11
CA ALA A 54 -3.76 19.16 -11.90
C ALA A 54 -4.48 20.38 -11.31
N ALA A 55 -5.70 20.21 -10.77
CA ALA A 55 -6.46 21.29 -10.14
C ALA A 55 -5.77 21.87 -8.89
N THR A 56 -4.84 21.14 -8.28
CA THR A 56 -4.01 21.62 -7.16
C THR A 56 -2.61 22.09 -7.60
N GLY A 57 -2.39 22.19 -8.91
CA GLY A 57 -1.10 22.64 -9.47
C GLY A 57 -0.04 21.54 -9.60
N VAL A 58 -0.38 20.27 -9.39
CA VAL A 58 0.53 19.14 -9.56
C VAL A 58 0.66 18.79 -11.04
N THR A 59 1.89 18.69 -11.54
CA THR A 59 2.16 18.13 -12.87
C THR A 59 1.96 16.64 -12.84
N ALA A 60 0.87 16.14 -13.44
CA ALA A 60 0.50 14.74 -13.39
C ALA A 60 0.17 14.16 -14.77
N VAL A 61 0.55 12.90 -14.99
CA VAL A 61 0.11 12.07 -16.12
C VAL A 61 -0.42 10.73 -15.61
N GLY A 62 -1.25 10.06 -16.41
CA GLY A 62 -1.87 8.80 -16.02
C GLY A 62 -1.73 7.71 -17.07
N CYS A 63 -1.61 6.46 -16.62
CA CYS A 63 -1.58 5.27 -17.45
C CYS A 63 -2.55 4.21 -16.88
N ALA A 64 -3.61 3.89 -17.60
CA ALA A 64 -4.61 2.92 -17.12
C ALA A 64 -4.25 1.49 -17.53
N GLY A 65 -4.29 0.56 -16.56
CA GLY A 65 -4.06 -0.85 -16.78
C GLY A 65 -3.78 -1.64 -15.51
N SER A 66 -3.59 -2.94 -15.66
CA SER A 66 -3.32 -3.84 -14.53
C SER A 66 -1.83 -3.91 -14.24
N VAL A 67 -1.46 -3.78 -12.95
CA VAL A 67 -0.06 -4.00 -12.52
C VAL A 67 0.37 -5.48 -12.64
N ALA A 68 -0.57 -6.41 -12.80
CA ALA A 68 -0.24 -7.80 -13.11
C ALA A 68 0.15 -8.01 -14.58
N ASP A 69 -0.06 -7.01 -15.45
CA ASP A 69 0.35 -7.07 -16.85
C ASP A 69 1.76 -6.46 -17.02
N PRO A 70 2.78 -7.27 -17.40
CA PRO A 70 4.14 -6.78 -17.58
C PRO A 70 4.27 -5.76 -18.72
N VAL A 71 3.40 -5.79 -19.74
CA VAL A 71 3.40 -4.81 -20.83
C VAL A 71 2.94 -3.45 -20.29
N HIS A 72 1.91 -3.44 -19.45
CA HIS A 72 1.43 -2.22 -18.80
C HIS A 72 2.49 -1.63 -17.85
N LEU A 73 3.21 -2.46 -17.08
CA LEU A 73 4.28 -1.98 -16.20
C LEU A 73 5.40 -1.27 -16.97
N ALA A 74 5.82 -1.83 -18.12
CA ALA A 74 6.79 -1.20 -19.01
C ALA A 74 6.23 0.13 -19.56
N ALA A 75 4.98 0.14 -20.04
CA ALA A 75 4.36 1.35 -20.58
C ALA A 75 4.25 2.49 -19.53
N CYS A 76 3.97 2.18 -18.28
CA CYS A 76 3.94 3.19 -17.20
C CYS A 76 5.33 3.78 -16.92
N THR A 77 6.36 2.94 -16.90
CA THR A 77 7.74 3.37 -16.68
C THR A 77 8.21 4.25 -17.84
N ASP A 78 7.97 3.80 -19.08
CA ASP A 78 8.32 4.54 -20.29
C ASP A 78 7.56 5.88 -20.38
N LEU A 79 6.28 5.91 -19.97
CA LEU A 79 5.51 7.14 -19.91
C LEU A 79 6.16 8.14 -18.95
N ALA A 80 6.49 7.72 -17.72
CA ALA A 80 7.12 8.60 -16.73
C ALA A 80 8.45 9.17 -17.23
N VAL A 81 9.32 8.32 -17.82
CA VAL A 81 10.62 8.77 -18.34
C VAL A 81 10.46 9.65 -19.57
N ARG A 82 9.52 9.36 -20.48
CA ARG A 82 9.27 10.16 -21.68
C ARG A 82 8.74 11.55 -21.34
N GLU A 83 7.77 11.65 -20.41
CA GLU A 83 7.12 12.92 -20.08
C GLU A 83 7.99 13.80 -19.15
N PHE A 84 8.75 13.18 -18.25
CA PHE A 84 9.49 13.89 -17.22
C PHE A 84 11.01 13.86 -17.37
N GLY A 85 11.53 13.03 -18.29
CA GLY A 85 12.96 12.85 -18.52
C GLY A 85 13.68 12.09 -17.41
N ARG A 86 12.97 11.60 -16.37
CA ARG A 86 13.53 10.97 -15.18
C ARG A 86 12.50 10.13 -14.41
N LEU A 87 12.98 9.29 -13.49
CA LEU A 87 12.14 8.53 -12.55
C LEU A 87 12.91 8.27 -11.25
N ASP A 88 12.76 9.17 -10.29
CA ASP A 88 13.51 9.16 -9.03
C ASP A 88 12.81 8.42 -7.90
N ILE A 89 11.48 8.36 -7.96
CA ILE A 89 10.64 7.86 -6.88
C ILE A 89 9.67 6.83 -7.44
N LEU A 90 9.61 5.66 -6.78
CA LEU A 90 8.62 4.64 -7.07
C LEU A 90 7.81 4.31 -5.81
N VAL A 91 6.48 4.43 -5.87
CA VAL A 91 5.56 4.02 -4.80
C VAL A 91 4.72 2.85 -5.27
N ASN A 92 5.06 1.64 -4.82
CA ASN A 92 4.30 0.43 -5.04
C ASN A 92 3.14 0.35 -4.03
N ASN A 93 2.01 0.96 -4.38
CA ASN A 93 0.82 1.00 -3.54
C ASN A 93 -0.29 0.07 -4.05
N ALA A 94 -0.36 -0.23 -5.34
CA ALA A 94 -1.35 -1.18 -5.87
C ALA A 94 -1.31 -2.50 -5.11
N GLY A 95 -2.48 -3.02 -4.74
CA GLY A 95 -2.59 -4.27 -4.02
C GLY A 95 -3.99 -4.86 -4.11
N THR A 96 -4.09 -6.14 -3.77
CA THR A 96 -5.36 -6.85 -3.60
C THR A 96 -5.36 -7.59 -2.28
N ASN A 97 -6.50 -7.61 -1.60
CA ASN A 97 -6.73 -8.33 -0.35
C ASN A 97 -7.60 -9.58 -0.54
N THR A 98 -7.81 -10.02 -1.77
CA THR A 98 -8.49 -11.26 -2.12
C THR A 98 -7.47 -12.40 -2.31
N PRO A 99 -7.84 -13.66 -2.02
CA PRO A 99 -9.12 -14.10 -1.49
C PRO A 99 -9.27 -13.84 0.00
N PHE A 100 -10.53 -13.64 0.43
CA PHE A 100 -10.89 -13.76 1.84
C PHE A 100 -11.29 -15.20 2.14
N GLY A 101 -10.84 -15.72 3.28
CA GLY A 101 -11.18 -17.06 3.71
C GLY A 101 -9.99 -17.83 4.30
N PRO A 102 -10.24 -19.07 4.78
CA PRO A 102 -9.19 -19.96 5.24
C PRO A 102 -8.23 -20.31 4.10
N LEU A 103 -6.93 -20.33 4.37
CA LEU A 103 -5.92 -20.68 3.36
C LEU A 103 -6.11 -22.09 2.78
N MET A 104 -6.64 -23.02 3.57
CA MET A 104 -6.86 -24.40 3.14
C MET A 104 -7.98 -24.53 2.09
N GLU A 105 -8.80 -23.48 1.91
CA GLU A 105 -9.88 -23.39 0.93
C GLU A 105 -9.56 -22.42 -0.21
N ALA A 106 -8.39 -21.80 -0.18
CA ALA A 106 -7.99 -20.83 -1.19
C ALA A 106 -7.70 -21.53 -2.54
N GLU A 107 -8.40 -21.11 -3.59
CA GLU A 107 -8.13 -21.59 -4.94
C GLU A 107 -6.72 -21.18 -5.38
N PRO A 108 -5.93 -22.11 -5.99
CA PRO A 108 -4.55 -21.84 -6.39
C PRO A 108 -4.39 -20.64 -7.32
N GLU A 109 -5.34 -20.41 -8.21
CA GLU A 109 -5.34 -19.29 -9.16
C GLU A 109 -5.45 -17.94 -8.41
N VAL A 110 -6.37 -17.85 -7.47
CA VAL A 110 -6.61 -16.62 -6.70
C VAL A 110 -5.42 -16.33 -5.77
N TRP A 111 -4.77 -17.38 -5.25
CA TRP A 111 -3.50 -17.24 -4.53
C TRP A 111 -2.40 -16.66 -5.45
N ARG A 112 -2.22 -17.20 -6.67
CA ARG A 112 -1.24 -16.71 -7.64
C ARG A 112 -1.50 -15.26 -8.02
N ASP A 113 -2.77 -14.88 -8.25
CA ASP A 113 -3.15 -13.50 -8.56
C ASP A 113 -2.78 -12.53 -7.44
N ALA A 114 -2.96 -12.93 -6.18
CA ALA A 114 -2.54 -12.12 -5.04
C ALA A 114 -1.02 -11.89 -5.04
N PHE A 115 -0.23 -12.91 -5.33
CA PHE A 115 1.23 -12.78 -5.41
C PHE A 115 1.67 -12.00 -6.66
N ALA A 116 1.03 -12.19 -7.80
CA ALA A 116 1.31 -11.43 -9.02
C ALA A 116 1.15 -9.92 -8.78
N VAL A 117 0.07 -9.51 -8.11
CA VAL A 117 -0.19 -8.09 -7.82
C VAL A 117 0.66 -7.57 -6.66
N ASN A 118 0.75 -8.31 -5.55
CA ASN A 118 1.32 -7.78 -4.31
C ASN A 118 2.85 -7.96 -4.19
N VAL A 119 3.45 -8.84 -4.99
CA VAL A 119 4.87 -9.18 -4.89
C VAL A 119 5.60 -9.05 -6.23
N GLU A 120 5.10 -9.72 -7.28
CA GLU A 120 5.79 -9.76 -8.57
C GLU A 120 5.76 -8.40 -9.27
N ALA A 121 4.60 -7.71 -9.27
CA ALA A 121 4.46 -6.39 -9.86
C ALA A 121 5.40 -5.35 -9.22
N PRO A 122 5.49 -5.21 -7.88
CA PRO A 122 6.49 -4.38 -7.22
C PRO A 122 7.93 -4.69 -7.65
N LEU A 123 8.31 -5.97 -7.65
CA LEU A 123 9.65 -6.36 -8.10
C LEU A 123 9.92 -5.94 -9.54
N ARG A 124 8.97 -6.20 -10.45
CA ARG A 124 9.10 -5.84 -11.87
C ARG A 124 9.21 -4.34 -12.07
N LEU A 125 8.40 -3.54 -11.38
CA LEU A 125 8.48 -2.08 -11.45
C LEU A 125 9.80 -1.54 -10.91
N ILE A 126 10.33 -2.10 -9.80
CA ILE A 126 11.65 -1.72 -9.29
C ILE A 126 12.72 -2.04 -10.32
N GLN A 127 12.68 -3.21 -10.97
CA GLN A 127 13.62 -3.58 -12.03
C GLN A 127 13.54 -2.64 -13.23
N LEU A 128 12.34 -2.23 -13.65
CA LEU A 128 12.12 -1.31 -14.76
C LEU A 128 12.64 0.10 -14.41
N ALA A 129 12.24 0.65 -13.27
CA ALA A 129 12.70 1.96 -12.80
C ALA A 129 14.22 2.00 -12.61
N TRP A 130 14.80 0.94 -12.06
CA TRP A 130 16.25 0.82 -11.90
C TRP A 130 16.99 0.84 -13.23
N ARG A 131 16.53 0.08 -14.23
CA ARG A 131 17.14 0.05 -15.56
C ARG A 131 16.97 1.35 -16.33
N ALA A 132 15.79 1.98 -16.20
CA ALA A 132 15.45 3.17 -16.95
C ALA A 132 16.13 4.44 -16.40
N TRP A 133 16.39 4.50 -15.09
CA TRP A 133 16.89 5.72 -14.45
C TRP A 133 17.75 5.50 -13.21
N MET A 134 17.24 4.75 -12.20
CA MET A 134 17.79 4.77 -10.85
C MET A 134 19.21 4.16 -10.75
N ARG A 135 19.58 3.26 -11.64
CA ARG A 135 20.92 2.66 -11.63
C ARG A 135 22.04 3.70 -11.73
N GLU A 136 21.83 4.73 -12.51
CA GLU A 136 22.85 5.75 -12.80
C GLU A 136 22.66 7.02 -11.97
N HIS A 137 21.44 7.29 -11.51
CA HIS A 137 21.07 8.56 -10.88
C HIS A 137 20.63 8.43 -9.43
N GLY A 138 20.49 7.20 -8.92
CA GLY A 138 19.92 6.96 -7.60
C GLY A 138 18.40 7.10 -7.57
N GLY A 139 17.82 6.91 -6.38
CA GLY A 139 16.38 7.04 -6.19
C GLY A 139 15.87 6.51 -4.88
N ALA A 140 14.55 6.53 -4.71
CA ALA A 140 13.86 6.02 -3.55
C ALA A 140 12.63 5.21 -3.93
N VAL A 141 12.49 4.03 -3.32
CA VAL A 141 11.35 3.13 -3.49
C VAL A 141 10.62 2.98 -2.17
N VAL A 142 9.29 3.10 -2.19
CA VAL A 142 8.42 2.79 -1.05
C VAL A 142 7.41 1.73 -1.46
N ASN A 143 7.38 0.62 -0.72
CA ASN A 143 6.41 -0.44 -0.87
C ASN A 143 5.33 -0.30 0.22
N ILE A 144 4.05 -0.22 -0.16
CA ILE A 144 2.95 -0.21 0.80
C ILE A 144 2.64 -1.65 1.20
N CYS A 145 3.01 -1.97 2.44
CA CYS A 145 2.73 -3.25 3.09
C CYS A 145 1.43 -3.18 3.91
N THR A 146 1.42 -3.73 5.11
CA THR A 146 0.32 -3.68 6.08
C THR A 146 0.85 -4.00 7.48
N GLU A 147 0.26 -3.46 8.50
CA GLU A 147 0.56 -3.84 9.89
C GLU A 147 0.36 -5.35 10.14
N GLY A 148 -0.52 -5.99 9.33
CA GLY A 148 -0.76 -7.42 9.37
C GLY A 148 0.45 -8.30 9.01
N THR A 149 1.54 -7.74 8.47
CA THR A 149 2.82 -8.47 8.27
C THR A 149 3.48 -8.86 9.58
N HIS A 150 3.12 -8.22 10.69
CA HIS A 150 3.66 -8.44 12.02
C HIS A 150 2.78 -9.34 12.89
N GLY A 151 1.72 -9.91 12.33
CA GLY A 151 0.80 -10.79 13.02
C GLY A 151 0.00 -11.63 12.05
N VAL A 152 -1.00 -12.33 12.57
CA VAL A 152 -1.94 -13.09 11.76
C VAL A 152 -3.33 -12.52 11.90
N GLY A 153 -4.01 -12.31 10.77
CA GLY A 153 -5.39 -11.89 10.73
C GLY A 153 -6.30 -13.03 10.28
N PRO A 154 -7.49 -13.18 10.86
CA PRO A 154 -8.43 -14.17 10.38
C PRO A 154 -8.83 -13.86 8.94
N GLN A 155 -8.87 -14.89 8.10
CA GLN A 155 -9.41 -14.87 6.74
C GLN A 155 -8.67 -13.98 5.71
N VAL A 156 -7.54 -13.42 6.08
CA VAL A 156 -6.68 -12.61 5.19
C VAL A 156 -5.30 -13.25 5.00
N GLY A 157 -5.21 -14.56 5.14
CA GLY A 157 -3.93 -15.28 5.12
C GLY A 157 -3.15 -15.12 3.82
N ALA A 158 -3.80 -15.18 2.66
CA ALA A 158 -3.14 -14.98 1.36
C ALA A 158 -2.58 -13.56 1.23
N TYR A 159 -3.38 -12.56 1.61
CA TYR A 159 -2.96 -11.16 1.64
C TYR A 159 -1.79 -10.95 2.61
N GLY A 160 -1.94 -11.38 3.87
CA GLY A 160 -0.89 -11.22 4.88
C GLY A 160 0.43 -11.88 4.47
N THR A 161 0.36 -13.09 3.92
CA THR A 161 1.54 -13.81 3.42
C THR A 161 2.21 -13.08 2.25
N SER A 162 1.43 -12.59 1.27
CA SER A 162 1.98 -11.83 0.14
C SER A 162 2.63 -10.52 0.59
N LYS A 163 2.03 -9.81 1.56
CA LYS A 163 2.60 -8.57 2.11
C LYS A 163 3.84 -8.83 2.98
N ALA A 164 3.90 -9.94 3.70
CA ALA A 164 5.12 -10.37 4.39
C ALA A 164 6.25 -10.70 3.40
N ALA A 165 5.93 -11.33 2.27
CA ALA A 165 6.89 -11.56 1.19
C ALA A 165 7.39 -10.23 0.59
N LEU A 166 6.50 -9.24 0.36
CA LEU A 166 6.87 -7.90 -0.11
C LEU A 166 7.77 -7.18 0.89
N LEU A 167 7.50 -7.31 2.20
CA LEU A 167 8.34 -6.73 3.24
C LEU A 167 9.74 -7.35 3.26
N HIS A 168 9.84 -8.67 3.10
CA HIS A 168 11.15 -9.33 2.98
C HIS A 168 11.89 -8.89 1.71
N LEU A 169 11.19 -8.83 0.58
CA LEU A 169 11.72 -8.32 -0.69
C LEU A 169 12.25 -6.88 -0.56
N THR A 170 11.55 -6.02 0.18
CA THR A 170 11.99 -4.66 0.48
C THR A 170 13.37 -4.64 1.15
N ARG A 171 13.58 -5.48 2.16
CA ARG A 171 14.84 -5.58 2.88
C ARG A 171 15.97 -6.14 2.00
N GLN A 172 15.66 -7.16 1.21
CA GLN A 172 16.61 -7.75 0.27
C GLN A 172 17.09 -6.71 -0.74
N LEU A 173 16.15 -6.00 -1.38
CA LEU A 173 16.48 -4.97 -2.38
C LEU A 173 17.16 -3.73 -1.78
N ALA A 174 16.86 -3.39 -0.53
CA ALA A 174 17.58 -2.33 0.17
C ALA A 174 19.08 -2.63 0.28
N GLY A 175 19.45 -3.89 0.57
CA GLY A 175 20.85 -4.32 0.59
C GLY A 175 21.49 -4.40 -0.79
N GLU A 176 20.74 -4.87 -1.80
CA GLU A 176 21.28 -5.07 -3.16
C GLU A 176 21.46 -3.77 -3.94
N LEU A 177 20.59 -2.75 -3.70
CA LEU A 177 20.58 -1.52 -4.49
C LEU A 177 21.32 -0.34 -3.81
N ALA A 178 21.75 -0.53 -2.55
CA ALA A 178 22.59 0.45 -1.85
C ALA A 178 23.98 0.56 -2.54
N PRO A 179 24.64 1.75 -2.50
CA PRO A 179 24.18 2.99 -1.87
C PRO A 179 23.28 3.85 -2.78
N GLY A 180 23.05 3.46 -4.04
CA GLY A 180 22.40 4.29 -5.03
C GLY A 180 20.89 4.45 -4.84
N VAL A 181 20.20 3.40 -4.39
CA VAL A 181 18.74 3.41 -4.24
C VAL A 181 18.34 2.98 -2.84
N ARG A 182 17.51 3.78 -2.18
CA ARG A 182 16.89 3.43 -0.90
C ARG A 182 15.57 2.70 -1.15
N VAL A 183 15.33 1.60 -0.45
CA VAL A 183 14.10 0.81 -0.56
C VAL A 183 13.51 0.61 0.82
N ASN A 184 12.31 1.13 1.06
CA ASN A 184 11.64 1.06 2.35
C ASN A 184 10.19 0.58 2.21
N ALA A 185 9.59 0.20 3.32
CA ALA A 185 8.17 -0.13 3.41
C ALA A 185 7.45 0.85 4.34
N VAL A 186 6.17 1.08 4.04
CA VAL A 186 5.21 1.64 4.97
C VAL A 186 4.15 0.58 5.22
N SER A 187 3.86 0.31 6.48
CA SER A 187 2.85 -0.64 6.93
C SER A 187 1.69 0.07 7.61
N PRO A 188 0.63 0.42 6.85
CA PRO A 188 -0.56 1.05 7.43
C PRO A 188 -1.33 0.08 8.33
N GLY A 189 -1.94 0.62 9.39
CA GLY A 189 -3.03 -0.01 10.11
C GLY A 189 -4.36 0.15 9.36
N LEU A 190 -5.46 0.27 10.13
CA LEU A 190 -6.77 0.53 9.54
C LEU A 190 -6.86 1.99 9.08
N VAL A 191 -6.98 2.17 7.75
CA VAL A 191 -7.09 3.46 7.06
C VAL A 191 -8.44 3.56 6.35
N ARG A 192 -9.05 4.73 6.35
CA ARG A 192 -10.32 5.04 5.69
C ARG A 192 -10.18 4.99 4.17
N THR A 193 -10.23 3.78 3.62
CA THR A 193 -10.16 3.50 2.19
C THR A 193 -11.33 2.62 1.76
N GLU A 194 -11.64 2.62 0.47
CA GLU A 194 -12.65 1.72 -0.09
C GLU A 194 -12.29 0.24 0.13
N MET A 195 -11.01 -0.12 0.05
CA MET A 195 -10.53 -1.48 0.31
C MET A 195 -10.84 -1.95 1.74
N ALA A 196 -10.78 -1.06 2.72
CA ALA A 196 -11.02 -1.36 4.14
C ALA A 196 -12.44 -1.03 4.61
N ARG A 197 -13.31 -0.51 3.73
CA ARG A 197 -14.64 0.00 4.05
C ARG A 197 -15.51 -1.00 4.80
N PHE A 198 -15.47 -2.27 4.37
CA PHE A 198 -16.21 -3.35 5.02
C PHE A 198 -15.84 -3.58 6.49
N VAL A 199 -14.66 -3.11 6.93
CA VAL A 199 -14.20 -3.23 8.32
C VAL A 199 -14.81 -2.15 9.19
N TRP A 200 -14.85 -0.90 8.73
CA TRP A 200 -15.14 0.26 9.58
C TRP A 200 -16.53 0.87 9.35
N GLU A 201 -17.18 0.65 8.20
CA GLU A 201 -18.43 1.33 7.83
C GLU A 201 -19.59 1.06 8.81
N ARG A 202 -19.64 -0.12 9.45
CA ARG A 202 -20.77 -0.53 10.30
C ARG A 202 -20.76 0.05 11.70
N ASP A 203 -19.57 0.31 12.24
CA ASP A 203 -19.41 0.80 13.62
C ASP A 203 -18.09 1.53 13.79
N GLU A 204 -17.97 2.60 13.01
CA GLU A 204 -16.75 3.39 12.93
C GLU A 204 -16.31 3.93 14.29
N GLU A 205 -17.27 4.43 15.08
CA GLU A 205 -17.00 5.03 16.38
C GLU A 205 -16.44 4.02 17.40
N ARG A 206 -16.99 2.81 17.43
CA ARG A 206 -16.47 1.74 18.27
C ARG A 206 -15.08 1.33 17.85
N ILE A 207 -14.85 1.18 16.55
CA ILE A 207 -13.54 0.82 16.01
C ILE A 207 -12.53 1.91 16.31
N ALA A 208 -12.86 3.18 16.06
CA ALA A 208 -12.00 4.30 16.38
C ALA A 208 -11.60 4.32 17.86
N ARG A 209 -12.55 4.16 18.77
CA ARG A 209 -12.28 4.08 20.22
C ARG A 209 -11.42 2.88 20.61
N SER A 210 -11.42 1.81 19.83
CA SER A 210 -10.58 0.64 20.10
C SER A 210 -9.10 0.85 19.71
N LEU A 211 -8.81 1.82 18.88
CA LEU A 211 -7.44 2.17 18.46
C LEU A 211 -6.76 3.05 19.51
N PRO A 212 -5.45 2.89 19.78
CA PRO A 212 -4.76 3.72 20.76
C PRO A 212 -4.86 5.23 20.50
N LEU A 213 -4.76 5.67 19.25
CA LEU A 213 -4.95 7.09 18.89
C LEU A 213 -6.41 7.50 18.71
N ALA A 214 -7.38 6.62 19.06
CA ALA A 214 -8.81 6.87 19.11
C ALA A 214 -9.43 7.40 17.79
N ARG A 215 -8.82 7.09 16.66
CA ARG A 215 -9.35 7.37 15.33
C ARG A 215 -8.89 6.34 14.31
N ILE A 216 -9.65 6.19 13.25
CA ILE A 216 -9.21 5.49 12.03
C ILE A 216 -8.19 6.39 11.32
N GLY A 217 -7.17 5.81 10.72
CA GLY A 217 -6.20 6.55 9.92
C GLY A 217 -6.83 7.10 8.63
N GLU A 218 -6.35 8.24 8.17
CA GLU A 218 -6.70 8.79 6.86
C GLU A 218 -5.59 8.46 5.83
N PRO A 219 -5.90 8.41 4.53
CA PRO A 219 -4.89 8.23 3.48
C PRO A 219 -3.69 9.17 3.60
N GLU A 220 -3.93 10.40 4.05
CA GLU A 220 -2.93 11.44 4.25
C GLU A 220 -1.95 11.10 5.39
N ASP A 221 -2.34 10.30 6.38
CA ASP A 221 -1.42 9.83 7.43
C ASP A 221 -0.32 8.96 6.82
N VAL A 222 -0.69 8.10 5.89
CA VAL A 222 0.24 7.22 5.17
C VAL A 222 1.06 8.02 4.15
N ALA A 223 0.42 8.95 3.43
CA ALA A 223 1.06 9.78 2.43
C ALA A 223 2.22 10.62 3.01
N ARG A 224 2.05 11.16 4.23
CA ARG A 224 3.13 11.89 4.93
C ARG A 224 4.33 11.00 5.25
N ALA A 225 4.11 9.75 5.62
CA ALA A 225 5.19 8.78 5.83
C ALA A 225 5.92 8.43 4.52
N VAL A 226 5.18 8.26 3.43
CA VAL A 226 5.74 8.04 2.10
C VAL A 226 6.60 9.24 1.69
N LEU A 227 6.07 10.47 1.81
CA LEU A 227 6.79 11.70 1.48
C LEU A 227 8.11 11.81 2.25
N TRP A 228 8.08 11.56 3.56
CA TRP A 228 9.30 11.60 4.37
C TRP A 228 10.33 10.56 3.91
N LEU A 229 9.92 9.31 3.68
CA LEU A 229 10.83 8.23 3.27
C LEU A 229 11.49 8.47 1.90
N VAL A 230 10.86 9.23 1.00
CA VAL A 230 11.45 9.52 -0.31
C VAL A 230 12.24 10.83 -0.34
N SER A 231 12.11 11.66 0.69
CA SER A 231 12.83 12.93 0.81
C SER A 231 14.29 12.73 1.27
N ASP A 232 15.08 13.80 1.20
CA ASP A 232 16.47 13.82 1.68
C ASP A 232 16.55 13.77 3.20
N GLU A 233 15.47 14.06 3.94
CA GLU A 233 15.39 13.91 5.39
C GLU A 233 15.51 12.44 5.85
N ALA A 234 15.29 11.49 4.94
CA ALA A 234 15.43 10.06 5.18
C ALA A 234 16.64 9.45 4.44
N ASP A 235 17.69 10.21 4.16
CA ASP A 235 18.86 9.78 3.39
C ASP A 235 19.65 8.63 4.06
N TRP A 236 19.53 8.48 5.39
CA TRP A 236 20.14 7.39 6.18
C TRP A 236 19.16 6.26 6.51
N VAL A 237 18.01 6.18 5.79
CA VAL A 237 16.96 5.19 6.04
C VAL A 237 16.75 4.31 4.82
N THR A 238 17.13 3.02 4.92
CA THR A 238 16.85 1.99 3.92
C THR A 238 16.59 0.65 4.60
N GLY A 239 15.73 -0.20 4.00
CA GLY A 239 15.35 -1.51 4.52
C GLY A 239 14.39 -1.47 5.70
N THR A 240 13.87 -0.29 6.07
CA THR A 240 12.93 -0.15 7.19
C THR A 240 11.51 -0.54 6.80
N ASP A 241 10.73 -0.90 7.82
CA ASP A 241 9.27 -0.96 7.78
C ASP A 241 8.71 0.07 8.75
N LEU A 242 8.15 1.14 8.22
CA LEU A 242 7.57 2.20 9.02
C LEU A 242 6.08 1.91 9.28
N LEU A 243 5.77 1.54 10.52
CA LEU A 243 4.39 1.33 10.95
C LEU A 243 3.65 2.67 11.07
N VAL A 244 2.51 2.78 10.38
CA VAL A 244 1.59 3.93 10.42
C VAL A 244 0.21 3.40 10.77
N ASP A 245 0.04 2.95 12.01
CA ASP A 245 -1.07 2.11 12.45
C ASP A 245 -1.88 2.68 13.63
N GLY A 246 -1.61 3.91 14.03
CA GLY A 246 -2.27 4.52 15.19
C GLY A 246 -2.00 3.80 16.51
N GLY A 247 -0.93 3.00 16.58
CA GLY A 247 -0.54 2.23 17.74
C GLY A 247 -1.24 0.87 17.87
N THR A 248 -1.88 0.37 16.80
CA THR A 248 -2.59 -0.92 16.81
C THR A 248 -1.71 -2.05 17.33
N ARG A 249 -0.43 -2.06 17.01
CA ARG A 249 0.54 -3.11 17.40
C ARG A 249 1.05 -3.00 18.85
N VAL A 250 0.88 -1.86 19.51
CA VAL A 250 1.39 -1.61 20.87
C VAL A 250 0.28 -1.49 21.91
N ARG A 251 -0.85 -2.15 21.71
CA ARG A 251 -1.97 -2.11 22.65
C ARG A 251 -1.59 -2.71 23.99
N ALA A 252 -1.93 -1.99 25.06
CA ALA A 252 -1.76 -2.52 26.42
C ALA A 252 -2.65 -3.76 26.62
N ALA A 253 -2.11 -4.81 27.22
CA ALA A 253 -2.89 -5.95 27.69
C ALA A 253 -3.99 -5.45 28.65
N GLY A 254 -5.27 -5.73 28.33
CA GLY A 254 -6.41 -5.34 29.19
C GLY A 254 -7.48 -4.47 28.50
N ARG A 255 -7.24 -3.91 27.30
CA ARG A 255 -8.33 -3.35 26.49
C ARG A 255 -8.94 -4.45 25.64
N ALA A 256 -9.91 -5.17 26.20
CA ALA A 256 -10.68 -6.18 25.50
C ALA A 256 -11.47 -5.55 24.33
N GLY A 257 -11.46 -6.20 23.17
CA GLY A 257 -12.39 -5.91 22.09
C GLY A 257 -11.81 -5.29 20.83
N SER A 258 -10.58 -5.59 20.46
CA SER A 258 -9.87 -4.95 19.36
C SER A 258 -9.43 -5.89 18.22
N GLY A 259 -10.20 -6.91 17.91
CA GLY A 259 -10.15 -7.59 16.63
C GLY A 259 -11.09 -6.92 15.63
N VAL A 260 -10.76 -6.96 14.33
CA VAL A 260 -11.77 -6.76 13.28
C VAL A 260 -12.97 -7.63 13.68
N PRO A 261 -14.19 -7.07 13.76
CA PRO A 261 -15.35 -7.88 14.14
C PRO A 261 -15.44 -9.04 13.18
N THR A 262 -15.26 -10.28 13.68
CA THR A 262 -15.35 -11.50 12.88
C THR A 262 -16.67 -11.59 12.13
N ASP A 263 -17.70 -10.96 12.66
CA ASP A 263 -19.04 -10.89 12.06
C ASP A 263 -19.08 -10.02 10.80
N ALA A 264 -18.35 -8.90 10.75
CA ALA A 264 -18.27 -8.05 9.56
C ALA A 264 -17.56 -8.76 8.40
N VAL A 265 -16.51 -9.51 8.71
CA VAL A 265 -15.80 -10.34 7.72
C VAL A 265 -16.67 -11.51 7.28
N ARG A 266 -17.38 -12.17 8.22
CA ARG A 266 -18.30 -13.28 7.94
C ARG A 266 -19.43 -12.89 7.00
N ASP A 267 -20.01 -11.69 7.15
CA ASP A 267 -21.09 -11.22 6.28
C ASP A 267 -20.64 -10.84 4.87
N VAL A 268 -19.41 -10.35 4.71
CA VAL A 268 -18.81 -10.14 3.37
C VAL A 268 -18.58 -11.48 2.68
N LEU A 269 -18.08 -12.47 3.42
CA LEU A 269 -17.85 -13.83 2.90
C LEU A 269 -19.15 -14.52 2.46
N ALA A 270 -20.22 -14.40 3.25
CA ALA A 270 -21.51 -14.97 2.90
C ALA A 270 -22.08 -14.42 1.57
N ARG A 271 -21.68 -13.18 1.22
CA ARG A 271 -22.09 -12.53 -0.05
C ARG A 271 -21.18 -12.84 -1.22
N THR A 272 -19.88 -13.08 -0.96
CA THR A 272 -18.86 -13.29 -2.02
C THR A 272 -18.58 -14.77 -2.28
N ASN A 273 -18.83 -15.65 -1.30
CA ASN A 273 -18.68 -17.09 -1.43
C ASN A 273 -19.81 -17.83 -0.68
N PRO A 274 -20.86 -18.28 -1.37
CA PRO A 274 -21.99 -18.99 -0.75
C PRO A 274 -21.63 -20.29 -0.02
N ARG A 275 -20.45 -20.88 -0.29
CA ARG A 275 -19.95 -22.09 0.39
C ARG A 275 -19.33 -21.81 1.76
N SER A 276 -19.07 -20.56 2.12
CA SER A 276 -18.47 -20.19 3.41
C SER A 276 -19.44 -20.20 4.58
N SER A 277 -20.75 -20.50 4.37
CA SER A 277 -21.78 -20.52 5.40
C SER A 277 -21.72 -21.71 6.37
N THR A 278 -20.83 -22.68 6.13
CA THR A 278 -20.74 -23.92 6.95
C THR A 278 -19.61 -23.91 7.98
N TRP A 279 -18.90 -22.78 8.16
CA TRP A 279 -17.84 -22.69 9.18
C TRP A 279 -18.41 -22.77 10.59
N PRO A 280 -17.87 -23.65 11.48
CA PRO A 280 -18.33 -23.73 12.85
C PRO A 280 -18.11 -22.40 13.57
N PRO A 281 -18.99 -22.03 14.52
CA PRO A 281 -18.80 -20.83 15.33
C PRO A 281 -17.45 -20.90 16.03
N THR A 282 -16.72 -19.80 16.01
CA THR A 282 -15.50 -19.63 16.83
C THR A 282 -15.89 -20.03 18.25
N PRO A 283 -15.19 -20.98 18.92
CA PRO A 283 -15.49 -21.30 20.28
C PRO A 283 -15.43 -20.02 21.11
N ALA A 284 -16.47 -19.76 21.89
CA ALA A 284 -16.43 -18.74 22.92
C ALA A 284 -15.17 -19.01 23.73
N GLY A 285 -14.28 -18.02 23.80
CA GLY A 285 -13.00 -18.16 24.47
C GLY A 285 -13.19 -18.76 25.85
N PRO A 286 -12.46 -19.79 26.20
CA PRO A 286 -12.37 -20.17 27.57
C PRO A 286 -11.48 -19.17 28.31
N ASP A 287 -11.77 -18.94 29.53
CA ASP A 287 -10.76 -18.79 30.56
C ASP A 287 -9.80 -19.99 30.42
N ALA A 288 -8.81 -19.89 29.57
CA ALA A 288 -7.79 -20.92 29.39
C ALA A 288 -6.50 -20.37 29.96
N GLU A 289 -6.24 -20.78 31.19
CA GLU A 289 -4.92 -20.93 31.73
C GLU A 289 -3.97 -21.59 30.71
N TRP A 290 -2.97 -20.83 30.30
CA TRP A 290 -1.66 -21.27 29.81
C TRP A 290 -0.59 -20.42 30.48
#